data_886999f5ce3aae765f30db15360f7b1a
#
_entry.id   886999f5ce3aae765f30db15360f7b1a
#
_cell.length_a   1.000
_cell.length_b   1.000
_cell.length_c   1.000
_cell.angle_alpha   90.00
_cell.angle_beta   90.00
_cell.angle_gamma   90.00
#
_symmetry.space_group_name_H-M   'P 1'
#
loop_
_entity.id
_entity.type
_entity.pdbx_description
1 polymer ?
#
loop_
_entity_poly.entity_id
_entity_poly.type
_entity_poly.pdbx_seq_one_letter_code
_entity_poly.pdbx_strand_id
1 'polypeptide(L)'
;MQPFIGSWVAESDAYGGFEGNEESGKIDLVLRFRWLQEEAAVEFTSRIIHKKTGKQFNTGSKILSRDAATGKLQVFGYGYEGDVYFSNNGTMEIQNSKIIWKMNEVSINKTKSKYTVKLTLEAPKLLSVQMTDVFVDGKKQKDWSTKLHRNTKTTSN
;
A
#
# COMPACT_ATOMS: atom_id res chain seq x y z
N MET A 1 8.75 -12.95 3.15
CA MET A 1 8.88 -11.62 2.47
C MET A 1 9.71 -11.65 1.18
N GLN A 2 10.76 -12.46 1.10
CA GLN A 2 11.71 -12.44 -0.04
C GLN A 2 11.06 -12.39 -1.43
N PRO A 3 10.00 -13.16 -1.76
CA PRO A 3 9.40 -13.12 -3.09
C PRO A 3 8.76 -11.77 -3.46
N PHE A 4 8.41 -10.95 -2.47
CA PHE A 4 7.78 -9.63 -2.67
C PHE A 4 8.82 -8.51 -2.85
N ILE A 5 10.05 -8.71 -2.39
CA ILE A 5 11.12 -7.71 -2.45
C ILE A 5 11.34 -7.27 -3.90
N GLY A 6 11.39 -5.95 -4.11
CA GLY A 6 11.53 -5.35 -5.42
C GLY A 6 10.48 -4.27 -5.70
N SER A 7 10.40 -3.84 -6.94
CA SER A 7 9.49 -2.80 -7.42
C SER A 7 8.40 -3.40 -8.29
N TRP A 8 7.18 -2.93 -8.12
CA TRP A 8 5.98 -3.40 -8.80
C TRP A 8 5.23 -2.21 -9.37
N VAL A 9 4.77 -2.32 -10.60
CA VAL A 9 4.12 -1.22 -11.32
C VAL A 9 2.83 -1.69 -11.98
N ALA A 10 1.83 -0.83 -11.98
CA ALA A 10 0.58 -0.99 -12.72
C ALA A 10 0.07 0.35 -13.24
N GLU A 11 -0.64 0.28 -14.35
CA GLU A 11 -1.65 1.27 -14.70
C GLU A 11 -3.00 0.77 -14.17
N SER A 12 -3.76 1.61 -13.52
CA SER A 12 -5.07 1.27 -12.95
C SER A 12 -6.03 2.43 -13.06
N ASP A 13 -7.29 2.20 -12.79
CA ASP A 13 -8.23 3.26 -12.51
C ASP A 13 -7.98 3.83 -11.12
N ALA A 14 -8.15 5.13 -10.96
CA ALA A 14 -8.09 5.76 -9.65
C ALA A 14 -9.15 5.13 -8.73
N TYR A 15 -8.77 4.87 -7.48
CA TYR A 15 -9.72 4.44 -6.47
C TYR A 15 -10.19 5.67 -5.67
N GLY A 16 -11.50 5.78 -5.51
CA GLY A 16 -12.12 6.83 -4.71
C GLY A 16 -12.37 6.37 -3.26
N GLY A 17 -12.88 7.28 -2.45
CA GLY A 17 -13.34 6.97 -1.09
C GLY A 17 -12.36 7.35 0.02
N PHE A 18 -11.14 7.74 -0.32
CA PHE A 18 -10.18 8.32 0.62
C PHE A 18 -10.16 9.84 0.48
N GLU A 19 -10.01 10.52 1.62
CA GLU A 19 -9.87 11.97 1.66
C GLU A 19 -8.65 12.43 0.84
N GLY A 20 -8.82 13.48 0.04
CA GLY A 20 -7.77 13.98 -0.85
C GLY A 20 -7.62 13.25 -2.19
N ASN A 21 -8.36 12.17 -2.42
CA ASN A 21 -8.37 11.43 -3.67
C ASN A 21 -9.73 11.50 -4.36
N GLU A 22 -10.09 12.69 -4.82
CA GLU A 22 -11.37 12.95 -5.50
C GLU A 22 -11.27 12.85 -7.04
N GLU A 23 -10.05 12.76 -7.58
CA GLU A 23 -9.84 12.71 -9.03
C GLU A 23 -10.16 11.32 -9.59
N SER A 24 -10.99 11.28 -10.63
CA SER A 24 -11.20 10.10 -11.46
C SER A 24 -10.18 10.05 -12.60
N GLY A 25 -9.90 8.86 -13.11
CA GLY A 25 -9.04 8.67 -14.29
C GLY A 25 -8.03 7.56 -14.12
N LYS A 26 -7.03 7.52 -15.01
CA LYS A 26 -5.96 6.53 -14.97
C LYS A 26 -4.81 7.00 -14.09
N ILE A 27 -4.28 6.06 -13.33
CA ILE A 27 -3.14 6.25 -12.44
C ILE A 27 -2.01 5.29 -12.78
N ASP A 28 -0.79 5.73 -12.53
CA ASP A 28 0.35 4.85 -12.39
C ASP A 28 0.56 4.55 -10.90
N LEU A 29 0.49 3.28 -10.53
CA LEU A 29 0.75 2.80 -9.19
C LEU A 29 2.14 2.16 -9.15
N VAL A 30 2.97 2.62 -8.23
CA VAL A 30 4.30 2.05 -7.97
C VAL A 30 4.37 1.60 -6.53
N LEU A 31 4.62 0.32 -6.30
CA LEU A 31 4.88 -0.27 -4.99
C LEU A 31 6.31 -0.75 -4.93
N ARG A 32 6.99 -0.52 -3.81
CA ARG A 32 8.35 -1.00 -3.60
C ARG A 32 8.48 -1.63 -2.23
N PHE A 33 9.09 -2.81 -2.18
CA PHE A 33 9.48 -3.50 -0.96
C PHE A 33 11.00 -3.58 -0.93
N ARG A 34 11.63 -3.15 0.15
CA ARG A 34 13.06 -3.15 0.35
C ARG A 34 13.41 -3.61 1.76
N TRP A 35 14.40 -4.48 1.90
CA TRP A 35 14.98 -4.75 3.21
C TRP A 35 15.58 -3.47 3.80
N LEU A 36 15.22 -3.12 5.03
CA LEU A 36 15.90 -2.09 5.82
C LEU A 36 17.10 -2.69 6.55
N GLN A 37 16.89 -3.86 7.10
CA GLN A 37 17.93 -4.69 7.70
C GLN A 37 17.62 -6.12 7.29
N GLU A 38 18.64 -6.85 6.89
CA GLU A 38 18.51 -8.19 6.34
C GLU A 38 17.57 -9.05 7.19
N GLU A 39 16.48 -9.51 6.59
CA GLU A 39 15.42 -10.34 7.13
C GLU A 39 14.68 -9.82 8.38
N ALA A 40 15.06 -8.67 8.95
CA ALA A 40 14.48 -8.14 10.17
C ALA A 40 13.32 -7.17 9.93
N ALA A 41 13.48 -6.23 9.01
CA ALA A 41 12.46 -5.24 8.70
C ALA A 41 12.42 -4.91 7.22
N VAL A 42 11.23 -4.65 6.69
CA VAL A 42 11.00 -4.26 5.31
C VAL A 42 10.39 -2.87 5.28
N GLU A 43 10.96 -2.00 4.46
CA GLU A 43 10.30 -0.78 4.03
C GLU A 43 9.38 -1.10 2.86
N PHE A 44 8.15 -0.66 2.96
CA PHE A 44 7.20 -0.61 1.86
C PHE A 44 6.93 0.85 1.50
N THR A 45 7.04 1.19 0.24
CA THR A 45 6.63 2.51 -0.27
C THR A 45 5.57 2.34 -1.36
N SER A 46 4.61 3.24 -1.37
CA SER A 46 3.62 3.39 -2.44
C SER A 46 3.68 4.78 -3.02
N ARG A 47 3.49 4.87 -4.32
CA ARG A 47 3.36 6.14 -5.03
C ARG A 47 2.29 6.01 -6.10
N ILE A 48 1.38 6.97 -6.13
CA ILE A 48 0.30 7.04 -7.11
C ILE A 48 0.41 8.36 -7.84
N ILE A 49 0.46 8.28 -9.17
CA ILE A 49 0.63 9.41 -10.07
C ILE A 49 -0.53 9.44 -11.04
N HIS A 50 -1.22 10.57 -11.14
CA HIS A 50 -2.29 10.76 -12.12
C HIS A 50 -1.69 10.89 -13.52
N LYS A 51 -2.04 9.99 -14.44
CA LYS A 51 -1.40 9.91 -15.77
C LYS A 51 -1.59 11.17 -16.61
N LYS A 52 -2.76 11.77 -16.57
CA LYS A 52 -3.08 12.94 -17.39
C LYS A 52 -2.35 14.20 -16.93
N THR A 53 -2.22 14.39 -15.62
CA THR A 53 -1.66 15.63 -15.04
C THR A 53 -0.22 15.48 -14.61
N GLY A 54 0.28 14.24 -14.43
CA GLY A 54 1.57 13.96 -13.79
C GLY A 54 1.59 14.26 -12.29
N LYS A 55 0.46 14.70 -11.71
CA LYS A 55 0.38 15.02 -10.28
C LYS A 55 0.51 13.74 -9.44
N GLN A 56 1.44 13.74 -8.51
CA GLN A 56 1.54 12.72 -7.48
C GLN A 56 0.55 13.07 -6.37
N PHE A 57 -0.45 12.23 -6.14
CA PHE A 57 -1.51 12.51 -5.16
C PHE A 57 -1.60 11.48 -4.04
N ASN A 58 -0.82 10.42 -4.11
CA ASN A 58 -0.62 9.53 -2.96
C ASN A 58 0.85 9.15 -2.86
N THR A 59 1.38 9.27 -1.67
CA THR A 59 2.68 8.71 -1.31
C THR A 59 2.60 8.19 0.12
N GLY A 60 3.03 6.97 0.33
CA GLY A 60 3.07 6.36 1.64
C GLY A 60 4.36 5.58 1.87
N SER A 61 4.81 5.61 3.11
CA SER A 61 5.92 4.80 3.59
C SER A 61 5.49 3.99 4.81
N LYS A 62 5.79 2.71 4.81
CA LYS A 62 5.45 1.79 5.89
C LYS A 62 6.66 0.96 6.28
N ILE A 63 6.79 0.68 7.57
CA ILE A 63 7.73 -0.28 8.12
C ILE A 63 6.95 -1.53 8.49
N LEU A 64 7.41 -2.65 7.95
CA LEU A 64 6.91 -3.99 8.23
C LEU A 64 7.93 -4.68 9.12
N SER A 65 7.58 -4.98 10.35
CA SER A 65 8.50 -5.59 11.30
C SER A 65 7.79 -6.51 12.28
N ARG A 66 8.57 -7.17 13.11
CA ARG A 66 8.06 -7.98 14.20
C ARG A 66 8.06 -7.16 15.49
N ASP A 67 6.94 -7.14 16.19
CA ASP A 67 6.84 -6.57 17.53
C ASP A 67 7.71 -7.35 18.50
N ALA A 68 8.60 -6.66 19.21
CA ALA A 68 9.58 -7.29 20.07
C ALA A 68 8.95 -7.99 21.30
N ALA A 69 7.83 -7.46 21.80
CA ALA A 69 7.18 -8.00 23.00
C ALA A 69 6.30 -9.20 22.70
N THR A 70 5.60 -9.18 21.55
CA THR A 70 4.60 -10.20 21.23
C THR A 70 5.02 -11.15 20.11
N GLY A 71 6.08 -10.83 19.38
CA GLY A 71 6.52 -11.56 18.19
C GLY A 71 5.57 -11.44 16.99
N LYS A 72 4.49 -10.68 17.09
CA LYS A 72 3.51 -10.50 16.00
C LYS A 72 4.06 -9.56 14.93
N LEU A 73 3.69 -9.84 13.68
CA LEU A 73 4.03 -8.94 12.59
C LEU A 73 3.13 -7.71 12.62
N GLN A 74 3.75 -6.55 12.50
CA GLN A 74 3.09 -5.24 12.55
C GLN A 74 3.48 -4.38 11.36
N VAL A 75 2.61 -3.42 11.05
CA VAL A 75 2.77 -2.41 10.01
C VAL A 75 2.57 -1.04 10.62
N PHE A 76 3.52 -0.15 10.42
CA PHE A 76 3.41 1.25 10.80
C PHE A 76 3.74 2.11 9.60
N GLY A 77 3.03 3.20 9.41
CA GLY A 77 3.32 4.08 8.30
C GLY A 77 2.69 5.45 8.39
N TYR A 78 3.08 6.24 7.43
CA TYR A 78 2.59 7.59 7.21
C TYR A 78 2.60 7.89 5.71
N GLY A 79 1.92 8.95 5.33
CA GLY A 79 1.90 9.42 3.97
C GLY A 79 0.99 10.61 3.77
N TYR A 80 0.67 10.87 2.52
CA TYR A 80 -0.32 11.87 2.15
C TYR A 80 -1.12 11.42 0.93
N GLU A 81 -2.35 11.87 0.85
CA GLU A 81 -3.24 11.82 -0.32
C GLU A 81 -3.72 13.23 -0.64
N GLY A 82 -3.46 13.69 -1.88
CA GLY A 82 -3.67 15.09 -2.20
C GLY A 82 -2.89 16.00 -1.26
N ASP A 83 -3.58 16.77 -0.44
CA ASP A 83 -3.00 17.66 0.55
C ASP A 83 -3.22 17.16 2.00
N VAL A 84 -3.72 15.93 2.16
CA VAL A 84 -4.07 15.36 3.45
C VAL A 84 -2.99 14.41 3.94
N TYR A 85 -2.38 14.72 5.08
CA TYR A 85 -1.45 13.82 5.77
C TYR A 85 -2.20 12.79 6.60
N PHE A 86 -1.66 11.58 6.62
CA PHE A 86 -2.20 10.50 7.43
C PHE A 86 -1.10 9.68 8.11
N SER A 87 -1.46 9.03 9.20
CA SER A 87 -0.67 7.96 9.83
C SER A 87 -1.51 6.70 9.90
N ASN A 88 -0.85 5.56 9.79
CA ASN A 88 -1.51 4.28 9.87
C ASN A 88 -0.71 3.26 10.67
N ASN A 89 -1.43 2.30 11.24
CA ASN A 89 -0.88 1.14 11.89
C ASN A 89 -1.78 -0.07 11.69
N GLY A 90 -1.23 -1.24 11.90
CA GLY A 90 -2.00 -2.46 11.77
C GLY A 90 -1.20 -3.72 12.01
N THR A 91 -1.84 -4.84 11.74
CA THR A 91 -1.24 -6.17 11.81
C THR A 91 -0.99 -6.73 10.44
N MET A 92 -0.02 -7.62 10.34
CA MET A 92 0.33 -8.31 9.11
C MET A 92 0.37 -9.82 9.35
N GLU A 93 -0.13 -10.57 8.36
CA GLU A 93 0.03 -12.02 8.26
C GLU A 93 0.72 -12.35 6.95
N ILE A 94 1.65 -13.32 6.97
CA ILE A 94 2.31 -13.84 5.77
C ILE A 94 1.94 -15.31 5.66
N GLN A 95 1.34 -15.68 4.54
CA GLN A 95 0.89 -17.03 4.24
C GLN A 95 1.38 -17.43 2.84
N ASN A 96 2.48 -18.18 2.78
CA ASN A 96 3.08 -18.60 1.50
C ASN A 96 3.29 -17.43 0.52
N SER A 97 2.45 -17.36 -0.54
CA SER A 97 2.48 -16.32 -1.57
C SER A 97 1.56 -15.12 -1.27
N LYS A 98 1.09 -14.99 -0.02
CA LYS A 98 0.14 -13.92 0.37
C LYS A 98 0.65 -13.12 1.55
N ILE A 99 0.36 -11.83 1.52
CA ILE A 99 0.50 -10.92 2.65
C ILE A 99 -0.87 -10.30 2.88
N ILE A 100 -1.33 -10.29 4.13
CA ILE A 100 -2.60 -9.69 4.52
C ILE A 100 -2.31 -8.63 5.57
N TRP A 101 -2.69 -7.38 5.30
CA TRP A 101 -2.61 -6.27 6.25
C TRP A 101 -4.00 -5.85 6.69
N LYS A 102 -4.22 -5.72 7.99
CA LYS A 102 -5.42 -5.12 8.56
C LYS A 102 -5.01 -3.78 9.15
N MET A 103 -5.47 -2.70 8.55
CA MET A 103 -4.98 -1.36 8.79
C MET A 103 -6.02 -0.47 9.47
N ASN A 104 -5.54 0.38 10.36
CA ASN A 104 -6.25 1.56 10.84
C ASN A 104 -5.46 2.79 10.41
N GLU A 105 -6.16 3.82 9.99
CA GLU A 105 -5.57 5.06 9.49
C GLU A 105 -6.30 6.25 10.08
N VAL A 106 -5.57 7.32 10.36
CA VAL A 106 -6.12 8.58 10.83
C VAL A 106 -5.46 9.70 10.04
N SER A 107 -6.27 10.57 9.42
CA SER A 107 -5.80 11.76 8.73
C SER A 107 -5.64 12.95 9.70
N ILE A 108 -4.95 14.00 9.22
CA ILE A 108 -4.82 15.26 9.96
C ILE A 108 -6.19 15.90 10.25
N ASN A 109 -7.18 15.67 9.39
CA ASN A 109 -8.56 16.14 9.54
C ASN A 109 -9.37 15.24 10.48
N LYS A 110 -8.72 14.27 11.16
CA LYS A 110 -9.32 13.31 12.10
C LYS A 110 -10.24 12.27 11.45
N THR A 111 -10.31 12.20 10.13
CA THR A 111 -10.97 11.12 9.39
C THR A 111 -10.34 9.80 9.75
N LYS A 112 -11.15 8.80 10.08
CA LYS A 112 -10.71 7.46 10.48
C LYS A 112 -11.04 6.47 9.40
N SER A 113 -10.04 5.75 8.93
CA SER A 113 -10.22 4.67 7.95
C SER A 113 -9.78 3.33 8.52
N LYS A 114 -10.49 2.27 8.10
CA LYS A 114 -10.10 0.87 8.33
C LYS A 114 -10.18 0.14 7.00
N TYR A 115 -9.21 -0.70 6.73
CA TYR A 115 -9.20 -1.49 5.51
C TYR A 115 -8.31 -2.71 5.63
N THR A 116 -8.56 -3.70 4.77
CA THR A 116 -7.73 -4.88 4.60
C THR A 116 -7.05 -4.82 3.24
N VAL A 117 -5.73 -4.94 3.21
CA VAL A 117 -4.95 -5.08 1.96
C VAL A 117 -4.48 -6.52 1.83
N LYS A 118 -4.79 -7.15 0.71
CA LYS A 118 -4.30 -8.48 0.35
C LYS A 118 -3.37 -8.38 -0.84
N LEU A 119 -2.14 -8.80 -0.66
CA LEU A 119 -1.13 -8.91 -1.69
C LEU A 119 -0.93 -10.39 -2.01
N THR A 120 -1.17 -10.79 -3.24
CA THR A 120 -1.00 -12.18 -3.67
C THR A 120 -0.03 -12.25 -4.82
N LEU A 121 1.06 -12.97 -4.65
CA LEU A 121 2.00 -13.28 -5.73
C LEU A 121 1.41 -14.41 -6.58
N GLU A 122 0.77 -14.07 -7.68
CA GLU A 122 0.13 -15.03 -8.61
C GLU A 122 1.16 -15.77 -9.46
N ALA A 123 2.28 -15.07 -9.77
CA ALA A 123 3.43 -15.60 -10.49
C ALA A 123 4.70 -14.80 -10.10
N PRO A 124 5.90 -15.26 -10.41
CA PRO A 124 7.16 -14.58 -10.02
C PRO A 124 7.24 -13.10 -10.42
N LYS A 125 6.47 -12.69 -11.43
CA LYS A 125 6.44 -11.32 -11.95
C LYS A 125 5.03 -10.69 -11.91
N LEU A 126 4.07 -11.30 -11.23
CA LEU A 126 2.68 -10.82 -11.19
C LEU A 126 2.19 -10.77 -9.74
N LEU A 127 1.88 -9.57 -9.26
CA LEU A 127 1.35 -9.28 -7.93
C LEU A 127 -0.08 -8.77 -8.06
N SER A 128 -1.04 -9.45 -7.45
CA SER A 128 -2.40 -8.96 -7.27
C SER A 128 -2.50 -8.18 -5.96
N VAL A 129 -3.13 -7.03 -6.00
CA VAL A 129 -3.44 -6.20 -4.84
C VAL A 129 -4.94 -6.02 -4.75
N GLN A 130 -5.50 -6.30 -3.59
CA GLN A 130 -6.91 -6.10 -3.28
C GLN A 130 -7.02 -5.27 -2.00
N MET A 131 -7.85 -4.25 -2.01
CA MET A 131 -8.25 -3.48 -0.84
C MET A 131 -9.72 -3.74 -0.58
N THR A 132 -10.02 -4.36 0.55
CA THR A 132 -11.37 -4.81 0.94
C THR A 132 -11.70 -4.31 2.34
N ASP A 133 -12.97 -4.41 2.71
CA ASP A 133 -13.46 -3.99 4.02
C ASP A 133 -13.10 -2.55 4.34
N VAL A 134 -13.17 -1.69 3.32
CA VAL A 134 -12.82 -0.28 3.44
C VAL A 134 -13.97 0.47 4.13
N PHE A 135 -13.66 1.09 5.25
CA PHE A 135 -14.58 1.96 6.00
C PHE A 135 -13.90 3.30 6.23
N VAL A 136 -14.61 4.39 5.96
CA VAL A 136 -14.19 5.76 6.24
C VAL A 136 -15.26 6.37 7.16
N ASP A 137 -14.87 6.76 8.36
CA ASP A 137 -15.78 7.24 9.44
C ASP A 137 -17.00 6.33 9.64
N GLY A 138 -16.75 5.00 9.60
CA GLY A 138 -17.76 3.97 9.77
C GLY A 138 -18.60 3.68 8.52
N LYS A 139 -18.47 4.44 7.44
CA LYS A 139 -19.20 4.22 6.18
C LYS A 139 -18.41 3.30 5.26
N LYS A 140 -19.04 2.21 4.82
CA LYS A 140 -18.40 1.28 3.88
C LYS A 140 -18.16 1.94 2.53
N GLN A 141 -16.96 1.77 2.00
CA GLN A 141 -16.54 2.21 0.68
C GLN A 141 -16.47 1.01 -0.27
N LYS A 142 -16.31 1.30 -1.55
CA LYS A 142 -16.14 0.28 -2.59
C LYS A 142 -14.78 -0.41 -2.45
N ASP A 143 -14.79 -1.72 -2.58
CA ASP A 143 -13.56 -2.50 -2.67
C ASP A 143 -12.81 -2.16 -3.98
N TRP A 144 -11.49 -2.27 -3.93
CA TRP A 144 -10.63 -1.98 -5.08
C TRP A 144 -9.62 -3.10 -5.30
N SER A 145 -9.25 -3.33 -6.56
CA SER A 145 -8.22 -4.30 -6.90
C SER A 145 -7.48 -3.92 -8.17
N THR A 146 -6.22 -4.35 -8.25
CA THR A 146 -5.40 -4.23 -9.47
C THR A 146 -4.32 -5.31 -9.50
N LYS A 147 -3.68 -5.47 -10.67
CA LYS A 147 -2.53 -6.35 -10.86
C LYS A 147 -1.31 -5.53 -11.25
N LEU A 148 -0.19 -5.81 -10.60
CA LEU A 148 1.08 -5.14 -10.85
C LEU A 148 2.07 -6.13 -11.44
N HIS A 149 2.90 -5.64 -12.34
CA HIS A 149 4.02 -6.37 -12.89
C HIS A 149 5.32 -5.97 -12.19
N ARG A 150 6.22 -6.94 -12.01
CA ARG A 150 7.55 -6.64 -11.48
C ARG A 150 8.28 -5.71 -12.44
N ASN A 151 8.73 -4.58 -11.92
CA ASN A 151 9.59 -3.68 -12.67
C ASN A 151 11.00 -4.27 -12.74
N THR A 152 11.40 -4.70 -13.95
CA THR A 152 12.73 -5.26 -14.20
C THR A 152 13.73 -4.20 -14.66
N LYS A 153 13.29 -2.95 -14.87
CA LYS A 153 14.21 -1.86 -15.17
C LYS A 153 14.98 -1.52 -13.89
N THR A 154 16.24 -1.87 -13.87
CA THR A 154 17.20 -1.44 -12.84
C THR A 154 17.30 0.07 -12.95
N THR A 155 16.67 0.79 -12.01
CA THR A 155 17.03 2.19 -11.81
C THR A 155 18.43 2.17 -11.19
N SER A 156 19.45 2.33 -12.04
CA SER A 156 20.76 2.75 -11.58
C SER A 156 20.54 4.08 -10.85
N ASN A 157 20.80 4.09 -9.57
CA ASN A 157 20.96 5.33 -8.81
C ASN A 157 22.30 5.94 -9.15
#